data_f3b7dad2b30cfdfe45f9d1f4b1ef28e5
#
_entry.id   f3b7dad2b30cfdfe45f9d1f4b1ef28e5
#
_cell.length_a   1.000
_cell.length_b   1.000
_cell.length_c   1.000
_cell.angle_alpha   90.00
_cell.angle_beta   90.00
_cell.angle_gamma   90.00
#
_symmetry.space_group_name_H-M   'P 1'
#
loop_
_entity.id
_entity.type
_entity.pdbx_description
1 polymer ?
#
loop_
_entity_poly.entity_id
_entity_poly.type
_entity_poly.pdbx_seq_one_letter_code
_entity_poly.pdbx_strand_id
1 'polypeptide(L)'
;SILAADGDAAYNYAVVNTTLAAGSTSAEHVGACQKAFSGKGADTGYIPDMAGPALPRGKVMYGMARKYMRDTAKQAGTSWSIQDGKVQMIPVRGYLPGEAVVLTAETGLVGAPEQTNDGIKVRCLLNPRLRIGGRIKLDNASVKEMKTELKMNANLYGKPKLDNDGLYRIIKCEFTGDTRGNDWYADLVCIGIDDTMHLPLDQL
;
A
#
# COMPACT_ATOMS: atom_id res chain seq x y z
N SER A 1 -13.17 25.13 3.28
CA SER A 1 -12.67 23.77 2.98
C SER A 1 -11.95 23.22 4.19
N ILE A 2 -12.07 21.93 4.42
CA ILE A 2 -11.33 21.20 5.46
C ILE A 2 -10.42 20.23 4.73
N LEU A 3 -9.12 20.28 5.03
CA LEU A 3 -8.14 19.30 4.56
C LEU A 3 -7.75 18.43 5.76
N ALA A 4 -7.95 17.14 5.66
CA ALA A 4 -7.62 16.17 6.69
C ALA A 4 -6.92 14.95 6.09
N ALA A 5 -6.00 14.38 6.83
CA ALA A 5 -5.32 13.14 6.46
C ALA A 5 -5.54 12.09 7.56
N ASP A 6 -5.72 10.84 7.15
CA ASP A 6 -5.88 9.73 8.09
C ASP A 6 -4.60 9.54 8.91
N GLY A 7 -4.77 9.44 10.24
CA GLY A 7 -3.65 9.28 11.16
C GLY A 7 -2.71 10.48 11.27
N ASP A 8 -3.12 11.68 10.86
CA ASP A 8 -2.26 12.88 10.85
C ASP A 8 -1.57 13.14 12.20
N ALA A 9 -2.30 13.04 13.30
CA ALA A 9 -1.75 13.22 14.64
C ALA A 9 -0.68 12.18 14.97
N ALA A 10 -0.90 10.92 14.61
CA ALA A 10 0.06 9.85 14.80
C ALA A 10 1.28 10.03 13.89
N TYR A 11 1.06 10.31 12.61
CA TYR A 11 2.14 10.47 11.65
C TYR A 11 3.07 11.65 11.97
N ASN A 12 2.50 12.79 12.40
CA ASN A 12 3.28 14.01 12.61
C ASN A 12 3.80 14.21 14.04
N TYR A 13 3.18 13.60 15.05
CA TYR A 13 3.49 13.91 16.45
C TYR A 13 3.85 12.68 17.30
N ALA A 14 3.84 11.45 16.75
CA ALA A 14 4.28 10.30 17.51
C ALA A 14 5.81 10.30 17.67
N VAL A 15 6.28 10.26 18.91
CA VAL A 15 7.69 10.23 19.26
C VAL A 15 8.00 8.92 20.00
N VAL A 16 9.01 8.21 19.52
CA VAL A 16 9.60 7.08 20.22
C VAL A 16 10.69 7.59 21.16
N ASN A 17 10.67 7.16 22.41
CA ASN A 17 11.72 7.38 23.39
C ASN A 17 11.90 6.07 24.17
N THR A 18 12.77 5.21 23.67
CA THR A 18 13.03 3.90 24.30
C THR A 18 14.40 3.38 23.92
N THR A 19 14.92 2.47 24.74
CA THR A 19 16.14 1.74 24.45
C THR A 19 15.81 0.25 24.35
N LEU A 20 16.18 -0.36 23.26
CA LEU A 20 16.07 -1.79 23.02
C LEU A 20 17.38 -2.48 23.36
N ALA A 21 17.31 -3.63 24.00
CA ALA A 21 18.49 -4.41 24.39
C ALA A 21 19.20 -5.02 23.16
N ALA A 22 20.43 -5.46 23.36
CA ALA A 22 21.10 -6.32 22.38
C ALA A 22 20.29 -7.60 22.18
N GLY A 23 20.23 -8.10 20.96
CA GLY A 23 19.37 -9.22 20.58
C GLY A 23 17.98 -8.82 20.15
N SER A 24 17.62 -7.53 20.15
CA SER A 24 16.30 -7.07 19.70
C SER A 24 16.10 -7.33 18.20
N THR A 25 14.85 -7.66 17.85
CA THR A 25 14.42 -7.99 16.50
C THR A 25 13.73 -6.81 15.81
N SER A 26 13.56 -6.89 14.48
CA SER A 26 12.77 -5.89 13.73
C SER A 26 11.33 -5.78 14.25
N ALA A 27 10.75 -6.89 14.73
CA ALA A 27 9.42 -6.90 15.33
C ALA A 27 9.34 -6.04 16.60
N GLU A 28 10.36 -6.09 17.46
CA GLU A 28 10.43 -5.25 18.65
C GLU A 28 10.61 -3.77 18.32
N HIS A 29 11.35 -3.45 17.26
CA HIS A 29 11.47 -2.06 16.75
C HIS A 29 10.11 -1.53 16.27
N VAL A 30 9.39 -2.33 15.50
CA VAL A 30 8.04 -2.00 15.07
C VAL A 30 7.10 -1.85 16.27
N GLY A 31 7.17 -2.77 17.24
CA GLY A 31 6.39 -2.69 18.47
C GLY A 31 6.63 -1.41 19.27
N ALA A 32 7.87 -0.92 19.34
CA ALA A 32 8.20 0.36 19.97
C ALA A 32 7.57 1.55 19.21
N CYS A 33 7.60 1.53 17.87
CA CYS A 33 6.94 2.54 17.05
C CYS A 33 5.42 2.49 17.21
N GLN A 34 4.82 1.30 17.24
CA GLN A 34 3.38 1.12 17.40
C GLN A 34 2.87 1.70 18.72
N LYS A 35 3.59 1.49 19.83
CA LYS A 35 3.25 2.11 21.12
C LYS A 35 3.20 3.63 21.02
N ALA A 36 4.13 4.24 20.26
CA ALA A 36 4.12 5.67 20.06
C ALA A 36 2.95 6.14 19.19
N PHE A 37 2.60 5.39 18.15
CA PHE A 37 1.44 5.68 17.30
C PHE A 37 0.11 5.51 18.03
N SER A 38 -0.04 4.44 18.82
CA SER A 38 -1.24 4.20 19.63
C SER A 38 -1.48 5.32 20.64
N GLY A 39 -0.42 5.90 21.22
CA GLY A 39 -0.52 7.08 22.07
C GLY A 39 -1.03 8.34 21.35
N LYS A 40 -1.17 8.31 20.01
CA LYS A 40 -1.68 9.38 19.15
C LYS A 40 -2.91 8.95 18.35
N GLY A 41 -3.56 7.86 18.74
CA GLY A 41 -4.84 7.42 18.15
C GLY A 41 -4.72 6.55 16.91
N ALA A 42 -3.54 6.01 16.59
CA ALA A 42 -3.40 5.04 15.52
C ALA A 42 -3.11 3.65 16.09
N ASP A 43 -4.07 2.75 15.95
CA ASP A 43 -3.99 1.39 16.45
C ASP A 43 -3.10 0.49 15.57
N THR A 44 -2.82 -0.71 16.06
CA THR A 44 -2.10 -1.74 15.30
C THR A 44 -3.03 -2.41 14.30
N GLY A 45 -2.65 -2.38 13.02
CA GLY A 45 -3.30 -3.12 11.94
C GLY A 45 -2.55 -4.41 11.58
N TYR A 46 -2.50 -4.72 10.29
CA TYR A 46 -1.75 -5.87 9.80
C TYR A 46 -0.24 -5.60 9.82
N ILE A 47 0.50 -6.51 10.42
CA ILE A 47 1.97 -6.56 10.40
C ILE A 47 2.36 -7.98 10.03
N PRO A 48 3.16 -8.16 8.95
CA PRO A 48 3.63 -9.48 8.58
C PRO A 48 4.61 -10.02 9.63
N ASP A 49 4.83 -11.32 9.61
CA ASP A 49 5.91 -11.91 10.39
C ASP A 49 7.25 -11.33 9.91
N MET A 50 7.95 -10.68 10.83
CA MET A 50 9.20 -9.97 10.54
C MET A 50 10.38 -10.85 10.95
N ALA A 51 10.65 -11.84 10.11
CA ALA A 51 11.86 -12.64 10.25
C ALA A 51 13.09 -11.80 9.87
N GLY A 52 14.05 -11.71 10.77
CA GLY A 52 15.31 -11.01 10.51
C GLY A 52 16.33 -11.30 11.61
N PRO A 53 17.61 -11.08 11.34
CA PRO A 53 18.64 -11.26 12.35
C PRO A 53 18.43 -10.29 13.50
N ALA A 54 18.66 -10.79 14.71
CA ALA A 54 18.68 -9.97 15.91
C ALA A 54 19.85 -8.98 15.85
N LEU A 55 19.63 -7.77 16.34
CA LEU A 55 20.70 -6.77 16.40
C LEU A 55 21.76 -7.18 17.43
N PRO A 56 23.05 -7.19 17.04
CA PRO A 56 24.13 -7.58 17.93
C PRO A 56 24.33 -6.59 19.09
N ARG A 57 23.83 -5.38 18.98
CA ARG A 57 23.96 -4.32 19.98
C ARG A 57 22.62 -3.68 20.31
N GLY A 58 22.48 -3.17 21.52
CA GLY A 58 21.33 -2.37 21.91
C GLY A 58 21.16 -1.13 21.02
N LYS A 59 19.93 -0.70 20.84
CA LYS A 59 19.56 0.45 20.00
C LYS A 59 18.77 1.46 20.82
N VAL A 60 19.27 2.68 20.90
CA VAL A 60 18.52 3.82 21.43
C VAL A 60 17.64 4.38 20.33
N MET A 61 16.35 4.50 20.58
CA MET A 61 15.37 5.09 19.68
C MET A 61 14.82 6.36 20.34
N TYR A 62 15.21 7.52 19.80
CA TYR A 62 14.71 8.82 20.24
C TYR A 62 14.40 9.70 19.02
N GLY A 63 13.14 10.03 18.83
CA GLY A 63 12.68 10.87 17.74
C GLY A 63 11.37 10.41 17.12
N MET A 64 11.07 10.91 15.92
CA MET A 64 9.80 10.68 15.25
C MET A 64 9.61 9.19 14.90
N ALA A 65 8.49 8.61 15.35
CA ALA A 65 8.15 7.21 15.11
C ALA A 65 8.12 6.87 13.61
N ARG A 66 7.59 7.78 12.77
CA ARG A 66 7.53 7.61 11.31
C ARG A 66 8.89 7.38 10.66
N LYS A 67 9.98 7.97 11.19
CA LYS A 67 11.32 7.76 10.67
C LYS A 67 11.80 6.33 10.95
N TYR A 68 11.70 5.91 12.20
CA TYR A 68 12.07 4.55 12.59
C TYR A 68 11.23 3.49 11.87
N MET A 69 9.92 3.75 11.73
CA MET A 69 9.03 2.85 11.02
C MET A 69 9.41 2.70 9.55
N ARG A 70 9.74 3.83 8.87
CA ARG A 70 10.21 3.83 7.48
C ARG A 70 11.50 3.04 7.31
N ASP A 71 12.48 3.29 8.19
CA ASP A 71 13.78 2.62 8.11
C ASP A 71 13.64 1.12 8.37
N THR A 72 12.82 0.71 9.34
CA THR A 72 12.56 -0.70 9.64
C THR A 72 11.77 -1.36 8.52
N ALA A 73 10.77 -0.68 7.94
CA ALA A 73 10.00 -1.18 6.82
C ALA A 73 10.88 -1.44 5.59
N LYS A 74 11.76 -0.48 5.24
CA LYS A 74 12.72 -0.68 4.14
C LYS A 74 13.65 -1.86 4.36
N GLN A 75 14.19 -2.01 5.56
CA GLN A 75 15.06 -3.14 5.90
C GLN A 75 14.35 -4.48 5.81
N ALA A 76 13.05 -4.50 6.14
CA ALA A 76 12.22 -5.71 6.08
C ALA A 76 11.58 -5.95 4.70
N GLY A 77 11.86 -5.13 3.69
CA GLY A 77 11.22 -5.24 2.37
C GLY A 77 9.70 -5.07 2.41
N THR A 78 9.22 -4.18 3.29
CA THR A 78 7.80 -3.86 3.46
C THR A 78 7.54 -2.38 3.20
N SER A 79 6.32 -2.04 2.84
CA SER A 79 5.79 -0.68 2.87
C SER A 79 4.87 -0.52 4.07
N TRP A 80 4.78 0.68 4.65
CA TRP A 80 3.91 0.95 5.77
C TRP A 80 2.99 2.15 5.49
N SER A 81 1.82 2.13 6.07
CA SER A 81 0.82 3.20 5.96
C SER A 81 -0.09 3.23 7.17
N ILE A 82 -0.80 4.34 7.35
CA ILE A 82 -1.92 4.42 8.30
C ILE A 82 -3.19 4.42 7.45
N GLN A 83 -4.08 3.47 7.73
CA GLN A 83 -5.34 3.30 7.01
C GLN A 83 -6.44 2.98 8.02
N ASP A 84 -7.55 3.72 7.98
CA ASP A 84 -8.67 3.61 8.92
C ASP A 84 -8.21 3.67 10.39
N GLY A 85 -7.30 4.60 10.71
CA GLY A 85 -6.73 4.74 12.05
C GLY A 85 -5.83 3.59 12.50
N LYS A 86 -5.36 2.73 11.59
CA LYS A 86 -4.52 1.58 11.91
C LYS A 86 -3.20 1.62 11.15
N VAL A 87 -2.11 1.37 11.86
CA VAL A 87 -0.78 1.22 11.26
C VAL A 87 -0.69 -0.15 10.61
N GLN A 88 -0.42 -0.18 9.31
CA GLN A 88 -0.29 -1.41 8.52
C GLN A 88 1.07 -1.49 7.86
N MET A 89 1.63 -2.69 7.79
CA MET A 89 2.83 -3.02 7.03
C MET A 89 2.51 -4.13 6.04
N ILE A 90 2.90 -3.93 4.79
CA ILE A 90 2.59 -4.87 3.72
C ILE A 90 3.90 -5.20 3.01
N PRO A 91 4.25 -6.48 2.82
CA PRO A 91 5.42 -6.84 2.03
C PRO A 91 5.36 -6.22 0.64
N VAL A 92 6.50 -5.71 0.14
CA VAL A 92 6.55 -5.03 -1.16
C VAL A 92 6.03 -5.92 -2.30
N ARG A 93 6.25 -7.23 -2.20
CA ARG A 93 5.73 -8.25 -3.13
C ARG A 93 4.57 -9.06 -2.54
N GLY A 94 3.92 -8.57 -1.50
CA GLY A 94 2.81 -9.24 -0.83
C GLY A 94 1.51 -8.44 -0.94
N TYR A 95 0.53 -8.91 -0.21
CA TYR A 95 -0.80 -8.29 -0.13
C TYR A 95 -1.39 -8.47 1.26
N LEU A 96 -2.42 -7.69 1.59
CA LEU A 96 -3.19 -7.89 2.81
C LEU A 96 -3.96 -9.20 2.76
N PRO A 97 -4.00 -9.97 3.87
CA PRO A 97 -4.83 -11.16 3.96
C PRO A 97 -6.32 -10.79 3.76
N GLY A 98 -7.04 -11.66 3.09
CA GLY A 98 -8.46 -11.48 2.79
C GLY A 98 -8.82 -11.94 1.38
N GLU A 99 -10.10 -11.88 1.07
CA GLU A 99 -10.61 -12.24 -0.26
C GLU A 99 -10.33 -11.13 -1.28
N ALA A 100 -10.09 -11.52 -2.54
CA ALA A 100 -10.01 -10.58 -3.64
C ALA A 100 -11.40 -10.04 -3.99
N VAL A 101 -11.51 -8.73 -4.17
CA VAL A 101 -12.74 -8.11 -4.65
C VAL A 101 -12.84 -8.32 -6.15
N VAL A 102 -13.86 -9.05 -6.61
CA VAL A 102 -14.10 -9.28 -8.04
C VAL A 102 -14.74 -8.02 -8.63
N LEU A 103 -14.10 -7.44 -9.64
CA LEU A 103 -14.59 -6.25 -10.35
C LEU A 103 -14.96 -6.61 -11.79
N THR A 104 -16.26 -6.64 -12.05
CA THR A 104 -16.88 -6.80 -13.36
C THR A 104 -17.86 -5.66 -13.60
N ALA A 105 -18.38 -5.52 -14.81
CA ALA A 105 -19.44 -4.56 -15.12
C ALA A 105 -20.66 -4.72 -14.18
N GLU A 106 -20.95 -5.97 -13.76
CA GLU A 106 -22.07 -6.28 -12.87
C GLU A 106 -21.77 -5.96 -11.39
N THR A 107 -20.50 -6.04 -10.98
CA THR A 107 -20.07 -5.78 -9.59
C THR A 107 -19.57 -4.37 -9.35
N GLY A 108 -19.74 -3.48 -10.36
CA GLY A 108 -19.47 -2.06 -10.21
C GLY A 108 -18.20 -1.55 -10.87
N LEU A 109 -17.59 -2.29 -11.80
CA LEU A 109 -16.53 -1.77 -12.66
C LEU A 109 -17.10 -0.70 -13.59
N VAL A 110 -16.48 0.46 -13.63
CA VAL A 110 -16.88 1.59 -14.48
C VAL A 110 -15.86 1.79 -15.60
N GLY A 111 -16.31 1.57 -16.83
CA GLY A 111 -15.45 1.63 -18.00
C GLY A 111 -14.50 0.42 -18.10
N ALA A 112 -13.51 0.51 -18.96
CA ALA A 112 -12.50 -0.54 -19.11
C ALA A 112 -11.22 -0.15 -18.35
N PRO A 113 -10.61 -1.08 -17.59
CA PRO A 113 -9.32 -0.86 -16.95
C PRO A 113 -8.26 -0.47 -17.99
N GLU A 114 -7.35 0.42 -17.64
CA GLU A 114 -6.33 0.94 -18.52
C GLU A 114 -4.93 0.64 -18.00
N GLN A 115 -4.11 0.03 -18.82
CA GLN A 115 -2.71 -0.19 -18.52
C GLN A 115 -1.92 1.13 -18.62
N THR A 116 -1.13 1.45 -17.60
CA THR A 116 -0.27 2.63 -17.54
C THR A 116 1.13 2.24 -17.10
N ASN A 117 2.08 3.19 -17.10
CA ASN A 117 3.44 2.95 -16.60
C ASN A 117 3.48 2.61 -15.10
N ASP A 118 2.53 3.13 -14.32
CA ASP A 118 2.45 2.94 -12.87
C ASP A 118 1.67 1.69 -12.47
N GLY A 119 1.08 0.98 -13.44
CA GLY A 119 0.23 -0.17 -13.20
C GLY A 119 -1.07 -0.11 -14.00
N ILE A 120 -2.11 -0.75 -13.50
CA ILE A 120 -3.43 -0.75 -14.13
C ILE A 120 -4.33 0.21 -13.37
N LYS A 121 -4.88 1.20 -14.08
CA LYS A 121 -5.91 2.10 -13.57
C LYS A 121 -7.27 1.48 -13.71
N VAL A 122 -8.01 1.48 -12.63
CA VAL A 122 -9.36 0.90 -12.55
C VAL A 122 -10.28 1.91 -11.88
N ARG A 123 -11.42 2.20 -12.50
CA ARG A 123 -12.50 2.96 -11.87
C ARG A 123 -13.65 2.03 -11.53
N CYS A 124 -14.15 2.11 -10.33
CA CYS A 124 -15.30 1.32 -9.90
C CYS A 124 -16.23 2.15 -8.99
N LEU A 125 -17.42 1.63 -8.73
CA LEU A 125 -18.32 2.20 -7.73
C LEU A 125 -17.67 2.15 -6.34
N LEU A 126 -18.04 3.11 -5.49
CA LEU A 126 -17.53 3.21 -4.13
C LEU A 126 -17.78 1.91 -3.36
N ASN A 127 -16.70 1.30 -2.89
CA ASN A 127 -16.76 0.06 -2.14
C ASN A 127 -15.80 0.13 -0.93
N PRO A 128 -16.31 0.08 0.31
CA PRO A 128 -15.50 0.20 1.53
C PRO A 128 -14.53 -0.98 1.75
N ARG A 129 -14.66 -2.07 0.99
CA ARG A 129 -13.72 -3.21 1.05
C ARG A 129 -12.41 -2.96 0.31
N LEU A 130 -12.37 -1.92 -0.53
CA LEU A 130 -11.16 -1.56 -1.28
C LEU A 130 -10.19 -0.82 -0.36
N ARG A 131 -8.99 -1.37 -0.22
CA ARG A 131 -7.92 -0.83 0.64
C ARG A 131 -6.57 -0.97 -0.04
N ILE A 132 -5.65 -0.06 0.26
CA ILE A 132 -4.26 -0.19 -0.21
C ILE A 132 -3.68 -1.50 0.33
N GLY A 133 -3.06 -2.28 -0.57
CA GLY A 133 -2.56 -3.62 -0.28
C GLY A 133 -3.60 -4.73 -0.38
N GLY A 134 -4.88 -4.41 -0.52
CA GLY A 134 -5.93 -5.39 -0.83
C GLY A 134 -5.80 -5.93 -2.25
N ARG A 135 -6.50 -7.03 -2.53
CA ARG A 135 -6.52 -7.68 -3.84
C ARG A 135 -7.81 -7.41 -4.58
N ILE A 136 -7.70 -7.23 -5.88
CA ILE A 136 -8.83 -7.24 -6.80
C ILE A 136 -8.62 -8.32 -7.86
N LYS A 137 -9.72 -8.81 -8.41
CA LYS A 137 -9.72 -9.71 -9.57
C LYS A 137 -10.39 -9.02 -10.74
N LEU A 138 -9.68 -8.92 -11.86
CA LEU A 138 -10.14 -8.36 -13.12
C LEU A 138 -10.14 -9.41 -14.20
N ASP A 139 -11.02 -9.25 -15.20
CA ASP A 139 -10.90 -9.99 -16.44
C ASP A 139 -9.87 -9.30 -17.34
N ASN A 140 -8.76 -9.99 -17.62
CA ASN A 140 -7.67 -9.46 -18.44
C ASN A 140 -8.11 -9.11 -19.85
N ALA A 141 -9.12 -9.78 -20.40
CA ALA A 141 -9.67 -9.47 -21.72
C ALA A 141 -10.33 -8.07 -21.77
N SER A 142 -10.74 -7.55 -20.63
CA SER A 142 -11.34 -6.20 -20.52
C SER A 142 -10.32 -5.07 -20.39
N VAL A 143 -9.05 -5.38 -20.16
CA VAL A 143 -7.99 -4.39 -19.93
C VAL A 143 -7.54 -3.79 -21.26
N LYS A 144 -7.63 -2.48 -21.39
CA LYS A 144 -7.07 -1.77 -22.54
C LYS A 144 -5.56 -1.69 -22.42
N GLU A 145 -4.86 -2.35 -23.34
CA GLU A 145 -3.42 -2.25 -23.42
C GLU A 145 -2.96 -0.83 -23.78
N MET A 146 -1.89 -0.38 -23.14
CA MET A 146 -1.24 0.87 -23.49
C MET A 146 -0.64 0.77 -24.90
N LYS A 147 -1.15 1.57 -25.85
CA LYS A 147 -0.51 1.74 -27.15
C LYS A 147 0.81 2.46 -26.93
N THR A 148 1.92 1.76 -27.15
CA THR A 148 3.26 2.37 -27.10
C THR A 148 3.43 3.24 -28.33
N GLU A 149 3.20 4.54 -28.20
CA GLU A 149 3.80 5.47 -29.15
C GLU A 149 5.31 5.40 -28.97
N LEU A 150 6.04 5.29 -30.08
CA LEU A 150 7.50 5.22 -30.17
C LEU A 150 8.13 6.50 -29.59
N LYS A 151 8.16 6.63 -28.27
CA LYS A 151 9.01 7.59 -27.58
C LYS A 151 10.29 6.85 -27.18
N MET A 152 11.41 7.28 -27.72
CA MET A 152 12.74 6.67 -27.62
C MET A 152 13.23 6.41 -26.18
N ASN A 153 12.50 6.77 -25.15
CA ASN A 153 12.85 6.58 -23.74
C ASN A 153 11.97 5.55 -22.99
N ALA A 154 11.03 4.89 -23.67
CA ALA A 154 10.13 3.92 -23.01
C ALA A 154 10.76 2.53 -22.78
N ASN A 155 12.00 2.31 -23.24
CA ASN A 155 12.62 0.98 -23.21
C ASN A 155 13.43 0.67 -21.95
N LEU A 156 13.59 1.59 -21.01
CA LEU A 156 14.35 1.28 -19.76
C LEU A 156 13.52 0.55 -18.71
N TYR A 157 12.22 0.73 -18.72
CA TYR A 157 11.31 0.07 -17.78
C TYR A 157 10.19 -0.57 -18.60
N GLY A 158 10.23 -1.90 -18.74
CA GLY A 158 9.24 -2.66 -19.52
C GLY A 158 7.81 -2.33 -19.07
N LYS A 159 6.83 -2.49 -19.99
CA LYS A 159 5.41 -2.36 -19.64
C LYS A 159 5.10 -3.28 -18.46
N PRO A 160 4.32 -2.83 -17.46
CA PRO A 160 3.81 -3.73 -16.45
C PRO A 160 3.04 -4.85 -17.16
N LYS A 161 3.44 -6.11 -16.93
CA LYS A 161 2.74 -7.25 -17.52
C LYS A 161 1.40 -7.42 -16.84
N LEU A 162 0.40 -7.89 -17.58
CA LEU A 162 -0.84 -8.34 -16.99
C LEU A 162 -0.58 -9.61 -16.18
N ASP A 163 -1.18 -9.70 -15.00
CA ASP A 163 -1.16 -10.90 -14.19
C ASP A 163 -1.92 -12.03 -14.89
N ASN A 164 -1.35 -13.24 -14.94
CA ASN A 164 -1.94 -14.37 -15.66
C ASN A 164 -3.31 -14.79 -15.09
N ASP A 165 -3.47 -14.64 -13.77
CA ASP A 165 -4.68 -15.04 -13.05
C ASP A 165 -5.70 -13.90 -12.91
N GLY A 166 -5.37 -12.71 -13.42
CA GLY A 166 -6.18 -11.50 -13.28
C GLY A 166 -6.24 -10.96 -11.85
N LEU A 167 -5.28 -11.33 -11.00
CA LEU A 167 -5.18 -10.87 -9.63
C LEU A 167 -4.23 -9.69 -9.52
N TYR A 168 -4.73 -8.60 -8.96
CA TYR A 168 -3.97 -7.37 -8.82
C TYR A 168 -4.01 -6.86 -7.38
N ARG A 169 -2.91 -6.27 -6.93
CA ARG A 169 -2.81 -5.58 -5.64
C ARG A 169 -3.05 -4.09 -5.83
N ILE A 170 -3.88 -3.50 -4.98
CA ILE A 170 -4.12 -2.06 -4.93
C ILE A 170 -2.90 -1.38 -4.30
N ILE A 171 -2.29 -0.43 -5.00
CA ILE A 171 -1.20 0.41 -4.49
C ILE A 171 -1.66 1.83 -4.17
N LYS A 172 -2.70 2.30 -4.87
CA LYS A 172 -3.32 3.60 -4.63
C LYS A 172 -4.84 3.45 -4.71
N CYS A 173 -5.54 4.13 -3.83
CA CYS A 173 -6.99 4.16 -3.80
C CYS A 173 -7.44 5.58 -3.50
N GLU A 174 -8.21 6.16 -4.40
CA GLU A 174 -8.82 7.48 -4.25
C GLU A 174 -10.33 7.34 -4.29
N PHE A 175 -11.01 7.86 -3.27
CA PHE A 175 -12.46 7.84 -3.19
C PHE A 175 -13.03 9.21 -3.52
N THR A 176 -13.99 9.26 -4.42
CA THR A 176 -14.71 10.47 -4.79
C THR A 176 -16.19 10.26 -4.51
N GLY A 177 -16.80 11.20 -3.79
CA GLY A 177 -18.23 11.15 -3.50
C GLY A 177 -18.80 12.54 -3.42
N ASP A 178 -20.01 12.74 -3.99
CA ASP A 178 -20.76 13.98 -3.91
C ASP A 178 -22.19 13.69 -3.46
N THR A 179 -22.55 14.18 -2.26
CA THR A 179 -23.88 14.02 -1.68
C THR A 179 -24.99 14.80 -2.41
N ARG A 180 -24.63 15.69 -3.32
CA ARG A 180 -25.55 16.48 -4.14
C ARG A 180 -25.47 16.16 -5.63
N GLY A 181 -24.50 15.33 -6.01
CA GLY A 181 -24.27 14.82 -7.36
C GLY A 181 -24.42 13.30 -7.43
N ASN A 182 -23.99 12.76 -8.56
CA ASN A 182 -24.06 11.31 -8.84
C ASN A 182 -22.69 10.61 -8.75
N ASP A 183 -21.65 11.33 -8.35
CA ASP A 183 -20.29 10.82 -8.36
C ASP A 183 -20.00 10.05 -7.06
N TRP A 184 -19.95 8.72 -7.16
CA TRP A 184 -19.61 7.80 -6.08
C TRP A 184 -18.66 6.74 -6.59
N TYR A 185 -17.38 7.11 -6.76
CA TYR A 185 -16.37 6.27 -7.41
C TYR A 185 -15.16 6.03 -6.53
N ALA A 186 -14.50 4.91 -6.80
CA ALA A 186 -13.15 4.62 -6.35
C ALA A 186 -12.23 4.49 -7.57
N ASP A 187 -11.20 5.32 -7.61
CA ASP A 187 -10.13 5.25 -8.59
C ASP A 187 -8.93 4.51 -7.99
N LEU A 188 -8.57 3.40 -8.60
CA LEU A 188 -7.54 2.49 -8.11
C LEU A 188 -6.35 2.50 -9.06
N VAL A 189 -5.15 2.39 -8.52
CA VAL A 189 -3.96 1.98 -9.26
C VAL A 189 -3.51 0.64 -8.70
N CYS A 190 -3.38 -0.35 -9.57
CA CYS A 190 -3.13 -1.73 -9.20
C CYS A 190 -1.91 -2.29 -9.93
N ILE A 191 -1.19 -3.19 -9.29
CA ILE A 191 -0.09 -3.94 -9.88
C ILE A 191 -0.38 -5.43 -9.78
N GLY A 192 0.14 -6.23 -10.71
CA GLY A 192 0.07 -7.68 -10.65
C GLY A 192 0.74 -8.22 -9.39
N ILE A 193 0.33 -9.38 -8.96
CA ILE A 193 0.87 -10.05 -7.77
C ILE A 193 2.07 -10.92 -8.15
N ASP A 194 2.18 -11.29 -9.42
CA ASP A 194 3.28 -12.12 -9.92
C ASP A 194 4.64 -11.43 -9.82
N ASP A 195 5.68 -12.23 -9.55
CA ASP A 195 7.08 -11.78 -9.41
C ASP A 195 7.66 -11.10 -10.67
N THR A 196 6.91 -11.05 -11.76
CA THR A 196 7.34 -10.50 -13.05
C THR A 196 7.15 -9.00 -13.19
N MET A 197 6.51 -8.33 -12.23
CA MET A 197 6.27 -6.89 -12.32
C MET A 197 7.40 -6.05 -11.75
N HIS A 198 7.78 -5.04 -12.50
CA HIS A 198 8.62 -3.96 -11.98
C HIS A 198 7.78 -3.11 -11.02
N LEU A 199 8.27 -3.00 -9.78
CA LEU A 199 7.69 -2.09 -8.81
C LEU A 199 8.02 -0.65 -9.23
N PRO A 200 7.08 0.30 -9.09
CA PRO A 200 7.40 1.71 -9.26
C PRO A 200 8.54 2.12 -8.32
N LEU A 201 9.47 2.96 -8.83
CA LEU A 201 10.64 3.42 -8.07
C LEU A 201 10.30 4.06 -6.72
N ASP A 202 9.11 4.62 -6.59
CA ASP A 202 8.62 5.25 -5.35
C ASP A 202 8.30 4.24 -4.23
N GLN A 203 8.27 2.95 -4.55
CA GLN A 203 7.98 1.86 -3.60
C GLN A 203 9.22 1.02 -3.23
N LEU A 204 10.37 1.33 -3.82
CA LEU A 204 11.68 0.79 -3.47
C LEU A 204 12.40 1.74 -2.51
#